data_fa339e07b7c0f8aa54508ba4e6542675
#
_entry.id   fa339e07b7c0f8aa54508ba4e6542675
#
_cell.length_a   1.000
_cell.length_b   1.000
_cell.length_c   1.000
_cell.angle_alpha   90.00
_cell.angle_beta   90.00
_cell.angle_gamma   90.00
#
_symmetry.space_group_name_H-M   'P 1'
#
loop_
_entity.id
_entity.type
_entity.pdbx_description
1 polymer ?
#
loop_
_entity_poly.entity_id
_entity_poly.type
_entity_poly.pdbx_seq_one_letter_code
_entity_poly.pdbx_strand_id
1 'polypeptide(L)'
;MKTIGIIGAMEVEVAILKEKMEDVRIIKKASMDFYEGILAGKKAVVVRSGIGKVNAGICAQILADVFSVDAIINTGIAGSLNKNINIGDIVLSTDVVQHDMDATGFGYRKGQIPQMPVFFFNADDNLRRLAAEV
;
A
#
# COMPACT_ATOMS: atom_id res chain seq x y z
N MET A 1 18.31 3.03 10.32
CA MET A 1 17.90 3.41 8.95
C MET A 1 16.48 2.90 8.76
N LYS A 2 15.55 3.76 8.38
CA LYS A 2 14.14 3.36 8.21
C LYS A 2 13.99 2.40 7.04
N THR A 3 13.17 1.36 7.21
CA THR A 3 12.83 0.38 6.17
C THR A 3 11.44 0.69 5.63
N ILE A 4 11.29 0.70 4.32
CA ILE A 4 10.01 1.00 3.65
C ILE A 4 9.47 -0.28 3.01
N GLY A 5 8.22 -0.63 3.34
CA GLY A 5 7.48 -1.66 2.64
C GLY A 5 6.77 -1.06 1.42
N ILE A 6 6.84 -1.73 0.27
CA ILE A 6 6.15 -1.31 -0.95
C ILE A 6 5.28 -2.46 -1.44
N ILE A 7 3.98 -2.22 -1.52
CA ILE A 7 2.98 -3.21 -1.94
C ILE A 7 2.40 -2.81 -3.29
N GLY A 8 2.42 -3.75 -4.25
CA GLY A 8 1.56 -3.70 -5.42
C GLY A 8 0.71 -4.97 -5.49
N ALA A 9 -0.48 -4.89 -6.04
CA ALA A 9 -1.38 -6.05 -6.19
C ALA A 9 -0.94 -6.97 -7.32
N MET A 10 -0.36 -6.42 -8.37
CA MET A 10 0.03 -7.13 -9.59
C MET A 10 1.53 -7.00 -9.86
N GLU A 11 2.09 -7.95 -10.61
CA GLU A 11 3.52 -7.93 -10.93
C GLU A 11 3.92 -6.66 -11.72
N VAL A 12 3.08 -6.24 -12.66
CA VAL A 12 3.32 -5.03 -13.46
C VAL A 12 3.50 -3.76 -12.62
N GLU A 13 2.93 -3.72 -11.43
CA GLU A 13 3.00 -2.58 -10.52
C GLU A 13 4.32 -2.52 -9.73
N VAL A 14 5.02 -3.64 -9.59
CA VAL A 14 6.24 -3.76 -8.77
C VAL A 14 7.48 -4.24 -9.54
N ALA A 15 7.33 -4.71 -10.76
CA ALA A 15 8.43 -5.31 -11.54
C ALA A 15 9.62 -4.35 -11.67
N ILE A 16 9.39 -3.11 -12.10
CA ILE A 16 10.44 -2.10 -12.27
C ILE A 16 11.15 -1.79 -10.94
N LEU A 17 10.41 -1.80 -9.84
CA LEU A 17 11.01 -1.56 -8.51
C LEU A 17 11.94 -2.71 -8.14
N LYS A 18 11.49 -3.97 -8.34
CA LYS A 18 12.31 -5.16 -8.08
C LYS A 18 13.57 -5.20 -8.94
N GLU A 19 13.47 -4.84 -10.22
CA GLU A 19 14.62 -4.76 -11.14
C GLU A 19 15.68 -3.73 -10.71
N LYS A 20 15.24 -2.65 -10.05
CA LYS A 20 16.13 -1.57 -9.57
C LYS A 20 16.68 -1.82 -8.17
N MET A 21 16.30 -2.90 -7.51
CA MET A 21 16.82 -3.23 -6.18
C MET A 21 18.21 -3.84 -6.26
N GLU A 22 19.04 -3.51 -5.27
CA GLU A 22 20.37 -4.05 -5.05
C GLU A 22 20.38 -4.90 -3.78
N ASP A 23 21.33 -5.83 -3.66
CA ASP A 23 21.54 -6.71 -2.51
C ASP A 23 20.27 -7.48 -2.09
N VAL A 24 19.55 -8.02 -3.06
CA VAL A 24 18.22 -8.60 -2.86
C VAL A 24 18.28 -9.96 -2.21
N ARG A 25 17.51 -10.13 -1.14
CA ARG A 25 17.15 -11.41 -0.55
C ARG A 25 15.65 -11.64 -0.70
N ILE A 26 15.25 -12.80 -1.21
CA ILE A 26 13.84 -13.16 -1.38
C ILE A 26 13.40 -14.07 -0.24
N ILE A 27 12.34 -13.66 0.46
CA ILE A 27 11.76 -14.41 1.57
C ILE A 27 10.31 -14.72 1.23
N LYS A 28 9.96 -16.01 1.22
CA LYS A 28 8.60 -16.45 0.93
C LYS A 28 7.77 -16.59 2.21
N LYS A 29 6.62 -15.89 2.25
CA LYS A 29 5.62 -15.98 3.31
C LYS A 29 4.21 -15.89 2.72
N ALA A 30 3.27 -16.69 3.22
CA ALA A 30 1.87 -16.69 2.78
C ALA A 30 1.71 -16.71 1.24
N SER A 31 2.56 -17.49 0.55
CA SER A 31 2.64 -17.57 -0.93
C SER A 31 3.03 -16.29 -1.65
N MET A 32 3.54 -15.28 -0.92
CA MET A 32 4.08 -14.03 -1.46
C MET A 32 5.59 -14.04 -1.37
N ASP A 33 6.27 -13.51 -2.39
CA ASP A 33 7.71 -13.33 -2.42
C ASP A 33 8.07 -11.89 -2.03
N PHE A 34 8.71 -11.73 -0.87
CA PHE A 34 9.17 -10.45 -0.33
C PHE A 34 10.62 -10.23 -0.75
N TYR A 35 10.85 -9.19 -1.55
CA TYR A 35 12.16 -8.77 -2.02
C TYR A 35 12.73 -7.74 -1.04
N GLU A 36 13.57 -8.18 -0.13
CA GLU A 36 14.27 -7.33 0.84
C GLU A 36 15.62 -6.91 0.29
N GLY A 37 15.94 -5.62 0.29
CA GLY A 37 17.20 -5.12 -0.28
C GLY A 37 17.30 -3.60 -0.20
N ILE A 38 18.07 -3.04 -1.12
CA ILE A 38 18.29 -1.59 -1.25
C ILE A 38 17.59 -1.09 -2.50
N LEU A 39 16.76 -0.08 -2.37
CA LEU A 39 16.12 0.64 -3.48
C LEU A 39 16.44 2.13 -3.37
N ALA A 40 17.11 2.69 -4.38
CA ALA A 40 17.56 4.09 -4.40
C ALA A 40 18.30 4.48 -3.10
N GLY A 41 19.21 3.61 -2.63
CA GLY A 41 20.02 3.83 -1.43
C GLY A 41 19.28 3.71 -0.10
N LYS A 42 18.03 3.23 -0.10
CA LYS A 42 17.21 3.03 1.10
C LYS A 42 16.87 1.56 1.29
N LYS A 43 16.77 1.11 2.55
CA LYS A 43 16.25 -0.22 2.85
C LYS A 43 14.80 -0.32 2.43
N ALA A 44 14.46 -1.31 1.62
CA ALA A 44 13.10 -1.53 1.14
C ALA A 44 12.74 -3.02 1.13
N VAL A 45 11.46 -3.27 1.27
CA VAL A 45 10.85 -4.58 1.03
C VAL A 45 9.76 -4.40 0.00
N VAL A 46 9.97 -4.91 -1.22
CA VAL A 46 9.01 -4.83 -2.32
C VAL A 46 8.30 -6.17 -2.46
N VAL A 47 6.98 -6.14 -2.57
CA VAL A 47 6.17 -7.36 -2.62
C VAL A 47 4.96 -7.20 -3.53
N ARG A 48 4.66 -8.27 -4.27
CA ARG A 48 3.36 -8.42 -4.92
C ARG A 48 2.42 -9.14 -3.96
N SER A 49 1.40 -8.46 -3.47
CA SER A 49 0.44 -9.04 -2.52
C SER A 49 -0.55 -10.02 -3.17
N GLY A 50 -0.81 -9.86 -4.46
CA GLY A 50 -2.00 -10.41 -5.11
C GLY A 50 -3.19 -9.44 -4.96
N ILE A 51 -4.23 -9.69 -5.76
CA ILE A 51 -5.41 -8.83 -5.83
C ILE A 51 -6.33 -9.06 -4.63
N GLY A 52 -6.93 -7.98 -4.15
CA GLY A 52 -7.97 -8.00 -3.12
C GLY A 52 -7.50 -7.63 -1.72
N LYS A 53 -8.45 -7.15 -0.90
CA LYS A 53 -8.20 -6.59 0.43
C LYS A 53 -7.62 -7.60 1.43
N VAL A 54 -8.02 -8.85 1.33
CA VAL A 54 -7.50 -9.93 2.19
C VAL A 54 -6.02 -10.14 1.94
N ASN A 55 -5.60 -10.25 0.68
CA ASN A 55 -4.19 -10.35 0.32
C ASN A 55 -3.40 -9.12 0.77
N ALA A 56 -3.94 -7.93 0.54
CA ALA A 56 -3.30 -6.68 0.96
C ALA A 56 -3.14 -6.60 2.49
N GLY A 57 -4.15 -7.00 3.26
CA GLY A 57 -4.09 -7.02 4.72
C GLY A 57 -3.06 -8.02 5.26
N ILE A 58 -3.04 -9.24 4.73
CA ILE A 58 -2.03 -10.25 5.11
C ILE A 58 -0.62 -9.75 4.77
N CYS A 59 -0.45 -9.17 3.58
CA CYS A 59 0.83 -8.62 3.14
C CYS A 59 1.31 -7.51 4.06
N ALA A 60 0.44 -6.54 4.39
CA ALA A 60 0.76 -5.43 5.28
C ALA A 60 1.16 -5.92 6.69
N GLN A 61 0.45 -6.91 7.23
CA GLN A 61 0.77 -7.49 8.54
C GLN A 61 2.13 -8.18 8.52
N ILE A 62 2.46 -8.92 7.46
CA ILE A 62 3.78 -9.56 7.33
C ILE A 62 4.89 -8.51 7.23
N LEU A 63 4.69 -7.42 6.49
CA LEU A 63 5.65 -6.31 6.41
C LEU A 63 5.91 -5.69 7.78
N ALA A 64 4.86 -5.49 8.57
CA ALA A 64 4.98 -4.94 9.92
C ALA A 64 5.69 -5.89 10.89
N ASP A 65 5.27 -7.15 10.97
CA ASP A 65 5.72 -8.08 12.01
C ASP A 65 7.04 -8.76 11.66
N VAL A 66 7.24 -9.17 10.41
CA VAL A 66 8.42 -9.96 10.00
C VAL A 66 9.56 -9.06 9.56
N PHE A 67 9.24 -7.99 8.82
CA PHE A 67 10.26 -7.08 8.27
C PHE A 67 10.41 -5.80 9.06
N SER A 68 9.54 -5.55 10.05
CA SER A 68 9.58 -4.36 10.93
C SER A 68 9.71 -3.07 10.12
N VAL A 69 8.91 -2.94 9.06
CA VAL A 69 8.94 -1.74 8.21
C VAL A 69 8.39 -0.53 8.98
N ASP A 70 9.00 0.63 8.78
CA ASP A 70 8.58 1.89 9.43
C ASP A 70 7.41 2.56 8.72
N ALA A 71 7.23 2.26 7.44
CA ALA A 71 6.14 2.78 6.62
C ALA A 71 5.79 1.82 5.49
N ILE A 72 4.55 1.89 5.02
CA ILE A 72 4.07 1.11 3.87
C ILE A 72 3.57 2.09 2.79
N ILE A 73 4.05 1.88 1.57
CA ILE A 73 3.56 2.56 0.37
C ILE A 73 2.80 1.53 -0.46
N ASN A 74 1.52 1.80 -0.72
CA ASN A 74 0.76 1.04 -1.69
C ASN A 74 0.84 1.76 -3.04
N THR A 75 1.30 1.06 -4.07
CA THR A 75 1.41 1.59 -5.44
C THR A 75 0.64 0.72 -6.42
N GLY A 76 0.06 1.33 -7.44
CA GLY A 76 -0.66 0.60 -8.47
C GLY A 76 -1.65 1.46 -9.22
N ILE A 77 -2.44 0.81 -10.05
CA ILE A 77 -3.49 1.46 -10.82
C ILE A 77 -4.78 1.58 -10.02
N ALA A 78 -5.55 2.63 -10.28
CA ALA A 78 -6.86 2.84 -9.69
C ALA A 78 -7.84 3.38 -10.74
N GLY A 79 -9.12 2.99 -10.62
CA GLY A 79 -10.19 3.58 -11.40
C GLY A 79 -10.57 4.94 -10.83
N SER A 80 -10.72 5.96 -11.69
CA SER A 80 -11.18 7.29 -11.27
C SER A 80 -12.68 7.45 -11.46
N LEU A 81 -13.35 7.98 -10.44
CA LEU A 81 -14.72 8.49 -10.51
C LEU A 81 -14.74 10.01 -10.76
N ASN A 82 -13.58 10.66 -10.77
CA ASN A 82 -13.46 12.11 -11.01
C ASN A 82 -13.14 12.37 -12.48
N LYS A 83 -14.02 13.13 -13.15
CA LYS A 83 -13.89 13.47 -14.57
C LYS A 83 -12.67 14.35 -14.88
N ASN A 84 -12.08 15.00 -13.90
CA ASN A 84 -10.90 15.85 -14.07
C ASN A 84 -9.58 15.10 -13.94
N ILE A 85 -9.61 13.80 -13.66
CA ILE A 85 -8.43 12.94 -13.59
C ILE A 85 -8.38 12.12 -14.88
N ASN A 86 -7.27 12.20 -15.60
CA ASN A 86 -7.04 11.53 -16.85
C ASN A 86 -6.23 10.24 -16.68
N ILE A 87 -6.24 9.40 -17.69
CA ILE A 87 -5.37 8.21 -17.75
C ILE A 87 -3.90 8.70 -17.75
N GLY A 88 -3.10 8.16 -16.85
CA GLY A 88 -1.69 8.54 -16.69
C GLY A 88 -1.44 9.58 -15.60
N ASP A 89 -2.48 10.21 -15.05
CA ASP A 89 -2.32 11.10 -13.90
C ASP A 89 -1.91 10.30 -12.65
N ILE A 90 -1.03 10.89 -11.84
CA ILE A 90 -0.62 10.33 -10.55
C ILE A 90 -1.50 10.95 -9.47
N VAL A 91 -2.10 10.09 -8.66
CA VAL A 91 -2.96 10.50 -7.54
C VAL A 91 -2.33 10.08 -6.22
N LEU A 92 -2.09 11.06 -5.36
CA LEU A 92 -1.64 10.84 -3.98
C LEU A 92 -2.87 10.92 -3.05
N SER A 93 -3.21 9.81 -2.41
CA SER A 93 -4.36 9.77 -1.50
C SER A 93 -4.13 10.64 -0.25
N THR A 94 -5.18 11.33 0.20
CA THR A 94 -5.22 11.99 1.51
C THR A 94 -5.69 11.03 2.59
N ASP A 95 -6.61 10.17 2.22
CA ASP A 95 -7.23 9.18 3.10
C ASP A 95 -7.84 8.04 2.27
N VAL A 96 -8.23 6.98 2.94
CA VAL A 96 -8.95 5.86 2.35
C VAL A 96 -10.11 5.41 3.25
N VAL A 97 -11.11 4.76 2.65
CA VAL A 97 -12.28 4.23 3.35
C VAL A 97 -12.65 2.85 2.78
N GLN A 98 -13.29 2.03 3.59
CA GLN A 98 -13.84 0.73 3.17
C GLN A 98 -15.14 0.94 2.38
N HIS A 99 -15.06 1.20 1.08
CA HIS A 99 -16.22 1.60 0.24
C HIS A 99 -17.37 0.57 0.23
N ASP A 100 -17.07 -0.68 0.45
CA ASP A 100 -18.03 -1.81 0.42
C ASP A 100 -18.48 -2.28 1.81
N MET A 101 -18.03 -1.62 2.89
CA MET A 101 -18.54 -1.85 4.23
C MET A 101 -19.92 -1.19 4.35
N ASP A 102 -20.94 -1.98 4.65
CA ASP A 102 -22.28 -1.48 4.91
C ASP A 102 -22.82 -2.01 6.24
N ALA A 103 -22.77 -1.16 7.24
CA ALA A 103 -23.33 -1.39 8.56
C ALA A 103 -24.43 -0.34 8.89
N THR A 104 -25.07 0.23 7.88
CA THR A 104 -26.09 1.27 8.03
C THR A 104 -27.30 0.79 8.84
N GLY A 105 -27.65 -0.49 8.76
CA GLY A 105 -28.69 -1.10 9.58
C GLY A 105 -28.43 -1.04 11.09
N PHE A 106 -27.19 -0.79 11.50
CA PHE A 106 -26.77 -0.60 12.91
C PHE A 106 -26.45 0.86 13.25
N GLY A 107 -26.82 1.82 12.38
CA GLY A 107 -26.63 3.25 12.61
C GLY A 107 -25.24 3.80 12.22
N TYR A 108 -24.39 3.01 11.56
CA TYR A 108 -23.12 3.47 11.05
C TYR A 108 -23.25 4.12 9.66
N ARG A 109 -22.28 4.93 9.29
CA ARG A 109 -22.19 5.45 7.92
C ARG A 109 -21.73 4.34 6.96
N LYS A 110 -22.17 4.37 5.71
CA LYS A 110 -21.63 3.49 4.67
C LYS A 110 -20.12 3.70 4.54
N GLY A 111 -19.35 2.61 4.57
CA GLY A 111 -17.89 2.64 4.59
C GLY A 111 -17.27 2.69 5.99
N GLN A 112 -18.05 2.95 7.01
CA GLN A 112 -17.56 2.97 8.39
C GLN A 112 -17.47 1.54 8.95
N ILE A 113 -16.29 1.19 9.47
CA ILE A 113 -16.11 -0.09 10.17
C ILE A 113 -16.68 0.07 11.59
N PRO A 114 -17.64 -0.79 12.00
CA PRO A 114 -18.20 -0.75 13.34
C PRO A 114 -17.14 -0.84 14.45
N GLN A 115 -17.36 -0.12 15.54
CA GLN A 115 -16.50 -0.07 16.73
C GLN A 115 -15.09 0.49 16.51
N MET A 116 -14.73 0.93 15.30
CA MET A 116 -13.49 1.67 15.10
C MET A 116 -13.67 3.15 15.45
N PRO A 117 -12.67 3.78 16.08
CA PRO A 117 -12.73 5.20 16.47
C PRO A 117 -12.61 6.14 15.28
N VAL A 118 -12.20 5.62 14.11
CA VAL A 118 -11.98 6.39 12.89
C VAL A 118 -12.90 5.91 11.77
N PHE A 119 -13.29 6.82 10.90
CA PHE A 119 -14.04 6.52 9.67
C PHE A 119 -13.10 6.51 8.45
N PHE A 120 -12.23 7.50 8.34
CA PHE A 120 -11.20 7.58 7.32
C PHE A 120 -9.85 7.16 7.91
N PHE A 121 -9.04 6.50 7.09
CA PHE A 121 -7.66 6.15 7.40
C PHE A 121 -6.76 7.13 6.66
N ASN A 122 -6.19 8.09 7.37
CA ASN A 122 -5.37 9.14 6.79
C ASN A 122 -4.04 8.57 6.27
N ALA A 123 -3.61 9.08 5.11
CA ALA A 123 -2.26 8.84 4.62
C ALA A 123 -1.23 9.60 5.48
N ASP A 124 0.03 9.14 5.47
CA ASP A 124 1.11 9.84 6.14
C ASP A 124 1.41 11.18 5.42
N ASP A 125 1.23 12.30 6.13
CA ASP A 125 1.39 13.63 5.56
C ASP A 125 2.82 13.92 5.09
N ASN A 126 3.85 13.35 5.74
CA ASN A 126 5.23 13.56 5.34
C ASN A 126 5.54 12.81 4.06
N LEU A 127 5.13 11.53 3.95
CA LEU A 127 5.31 10.75 2.72
C LEU A 127 4.55 11.36 1.56
N ARG A 128 3.30 11.79 1.79
CA ARG A 128 2.48 12.46 0.77
C ARG A 128 3.10 13.74 0.26
N ARG A 129 3.62 14.60 1.17
CA ARG A 129 4.31 15.83 0.80
C ARG A 129 5.56 15.56 0.00
N LEU A 130 6.42 14.63 0.45
CA LEU A 130 7.63 14.25 -0.29
C LEU A 130 7.31 13.73 -1.70
N ALA A 131 6.25 12.91 -1.83
CA ALA A 131 5.84 12.40 -3.13
C ALA A 131 5.28 13.48 -4.06
N ALA A 132 4.74 14.57 -3.53
CA ALA A 132 4.24 15.71 -4.31
C ALA A 132 5.34 16.66 -4.79
N GLU A 133 6.55 16.59 -4.21
CA GLU A 133 7.69 17.42 -4.58
C GLU A 133 8.52 16.83 -5.74
N VAL A 134 8.24 15.59 -6.16
CA VAL A 134 8.94 14.85 -7.21
C VAL A 134 8.11 14.87 -8.50
#